data_20925e4bb611eec552a4313b2c325321
#
_entry.id   20925e4bb611eec552a4313b2c325321
#
_cell.length_a   1.000
_cell.length_b   1.000
_cell.length_c   1.000
_cell.angle_alpha   90.00
_cell.angle_beta   90.00
_cell.angle_gamma   90.00
#
_symmetry.space_group_name_H-M   'P 1'
#
loop_
_entity.id
_entity.type
_entity.pdbx_description
1 polymer ?
#
loop_
_entity_poly.entity_id
_entity_poly.type
_entity_poly.pdbx_seq_one_letter_code
_entity_poly.pdbx_strand_id
1 'polypeptide(L)'
;MAHSSIGRVEDPTYSSEKKDGNGETPPMYDDPFGDEEFAEVKYRTLRWWQCGMIMIAETISLGILSLPSAMAALGLVPALILIIGLGLVATYTGYVLGQFKLRYPHVHSMADAGEILLGRFGRELLGTAQLVFLIFIMGSHILTFTVMMNTLTKHGTCSIVFGVVGLILSFVCTLPRTLKKVSWLSISSFISIIAAVLITMIAIGIQRPGDGHIDVTVDTSLYKGFLAVTNIVFAYAGHVAFFGFISEMETPTDYPKTLYLLQATDTTMYTVTALVIYRYGGKDVSSPALGSTSPLVSKIAYGIAIPTIIIAGVINGHVACKYIYVRLFRNTDRMHKRNLVSIGSWILIGLVLWTLAWIIAEAIPVFNNLLSLITALFASWFTCKFARLCWTKQSNACKIDGMSGIFWLFLNWGRYTSSPRKIFLTVVNLIIVGIGGCLCGLGLYVAGKAIHDDPSNASFSCANNA
;
A
#
# COMPACT_ATOMS: atom_id res chain seq x y z
N MET A 1 -27.85 24.03 24.95
CA MET A 1 -28.63 23.95 23.71
C MET A 1 -28.05 24.96 22.74
N ALA A 2 -27.19 24.53 21.83
CA ALA A 2 -26.82 25.26 20.63
C ALA A 2 -26.23 24.22 19.66
N HIS A 3 -27.07 23.77 18.72
CA HIS A 3 -26.67 23.01 17.55
C HIS A 3 -25.84 23.92 16.65
N SER A 4 -24.52 23.68 16.56
CA SER A 4 -23.70 24.27 15.50
C SER A 4 -23.88 23.46 14.23
N SER A 5 -24.57 24.04 13.28
CA SER A 5 -24.75 23.58 11.91
C SER A 5 -23.37 23.49 11.22
N ILE A 6 -22.89 22.26 11.01
CA ILE A 6 -21.81 21.98 10.06
C ILE A 6 -22.34 22.35 8.69
N GLY A 7 -21.75 23.37 8.07
CA GLY A 7 -22.11 23.86 6.75
C GLY A 7 -22.12 22.72 5.73
N ARG A 8 -23.30 22.41 5.24
CA ARG A 8 -23.54 21.60 4.06
C ARG A 8 -22.75 22.22 2.90
N VAL A 9 -21.76 21.52 2.38
CA VAL A 9 -21.20 21.84 1.07
C VAL A 9 -22.35 21.77 0.09
N GLU A 10 -22.68 22.89 -0.54
CA GLU A 10 -23.72 22.97 -1.57
C GLU A 10 -23.42 21.91 -2.62
N ASP A 11 -24.31 20.94 -2.73
CA ASP A 11 -24.42 20.02 -3.85
C ASP A 11 -24.57 20.86 -5.12
N PRO A 12 -23.71 20.68 -6.13
CA PRO A 12 -24.09 21.13 -7.46
C PRO A 12 -25.23 20.21 -7.89
N THR A 13 -26.44 20.72 -7.74
CA THR A 13 -27.72 20.18 -8.16
C THR A 13 -27.57 19.14 -9.26
N TYR A 14 -27.92 17.92 -8.92
CA TYR A 14 -28.41 16.93 -9.86
C TYR A 14 -29.70 17.51 -10.46
N SER A 15 -29.55 18.33 -11.51
CA SER A 15 -30.67 18.85 -12.27
C SER A 15 -31.19 17.73 -13.14
N SER A 16 -32.31 17.16 -12.70
CA SER A 16 -33.19 16.39 -13.57
C SER A 16 -33.38 17.13 -14.92
N GLU A 17 -33.05 16.41 -15.98
CA GLU A 17 -33.54 16.56 -17.34
C GLU A 17 -33.97 17.96 -17.80
N LYS A 18 -33.04 18.70 -18.41
CA LYS A 18 -33.38 19.52 -19.55
C LYS A 18 -32.77 18.87 -20.79
N LYS A 19 -33.59 18.24 -21.61
CA LYS A 19 -33.28 17.90 -22.99
C LYS A 19 -33.07 19.22 -23.73
N ASP A 20 -31.81 19.58 -23.93
CA ASP A 20 -31.47 20.57 -24.94
C ASP A 20 -31.63 19.93 -26.31
N GLY A 21 -32.29 20.64 -27.23
CA GLY A 21 -32.84 20.14 -28.49
C GLY A 21 -31.87 19.66 -29.56
N ASN A 22 -30.63 19.27 -29.24
CA ASN A 22 -29.63 18.78 -30.19
C ASN A 22 -29.12 17.36 -29.89
N GLY A 23 -29.92 16.48 -29.34
CA GLY A 23 -29.69 15.03 -29.44
C GLY A 23 -28.34 14.46 -28.93
N GLU A 24 -27.40 15.25 -28.46
CA GLU A 24 -26.15 14.83 -27.85
C GLU A 24 -26.36 14.68 -26.35
N THR A 25 -26.55 13.44 -25.89
CA THR A 25 -26.38 13.09 -24.48
C THR A 25 -25.01 13.56 -24.04
N PRO A 26 -24.89 14.34 -22.93
CA PRO A 26 -23.58 14.67 -22.38
C PRO A 26 -22.81 13.35 -22.15
N PRO A 27 -21.49 13.29 -22.40
CA PRO A 27 -20.71 12.07 -22.24
C PRO A 27 -20.92 11.57 -20.82
N MET A 28 -21.67 10.48 -20.69
CA MET A 28 -21.81 9.74 -19.46
C MET A 28 -20.41 9.24 -19.15
N TYR A 29 -19.76 9.78 -18.11
CA TYR A 29 -18.48 9.28 -17.63
C TYR A 29 -18.66 7.82 -17.22
N ASP A 30 -18.33 6.93 -18.17
CA ASP A 30 -18.51 5.49 -18.00
C ASP A 30 -17.78 5.03 -16.76
N ASP A 31 -18.53 4.39 -15.87
CA ASP A 31 -17.99 3.63 -14.76
C ASP A 31 -16.93 2.63 -15.30
N PRO A 32 -15.81 2.41 -14.58
CA PRO A 32 -14.73 1.51 -15.03
C PRO A 32 -15.21 0.10 -15.35
N PHE A 33 -16.28 -0.37 -14.71
CA PHE A 33 -16.84 -1.70 -14.91
C PHE A 33 -18.07 -1.71 -15.85
N GLY A 34 -18.62 -0.53 -16.22
CA GLY A 34 -19.82 -0.42 -17.03
C GLY A 34 -21.09 -0.92 -16.33
N ASP A 35 -22.08 -1.34 -17.12
CA ASP A 35 -23.33 -1.92 -16.59
C ASP A 35 -23.12 -3.37 -16.16
N GLU A 36 -23.44 -3.68 -14.91
CA GLU A 36 -23.30 -5.02 -14.32
C GLU A 36 -24.67 -5.70 -14.08
N GLU A 37 -25.78 -5.17 -14.59
CA GLU A 37 -27.11 -5.69 -14.28
C GLU A 37 -27.25 -7.16 -14.69
N PHE A 38 -26.79 -7.51 -15.90
CA PHE A 38 -26.84 -8.87 -16.45
C PHE A 38 -25.47 -9.57 -16.52
N ALA A 39 -24.46 -9.06 -15.80
CA ALA A 39 -23.11 -9.58 -15.84
C ALA A 39 -22.98 -10.90 -15.06
N GLU A 40 -22.29 -11.92 -15.67
CA GLU A 40 -21.92 -13.17 -14.97
C GLU A 40 -20.88 -12.93 -13.86
N VAL A 41 -20.04 -11.91 -14.02
CA VAL A 41 -19.03 -11.49 -13.06
C VAL A 41 -19.31 -10.05 -12.66
N LYS A 42 -19.75 -9.86 -11.41
CA LYS A 42 -20.00 -8.55 -10.82
C LYS A 42 -18.81 -8.14 -9.96
N TYR A 43 -18.33 -6.92 -10.14
CA TYR A 43 -17.19 -6.35 -9.40
C TYR A 43 -17.64 -5.49 -8.23
N ARG A 44 -18.69 -4.68 -8.35
CA ARG A 44 -19.23 -3.83 -7.28
C ARG A 44 -20.01 -4.65 -6.26
N THR A 45 -19.30 -5.27 -5.34
CA THR A 45 -19.90 -6.21 -4.39
C THR A 45 -19.39 -6.06 -2.98
N LEU A 46 -18.54 -5.05 -2.71
CA LEU A 46 -17.93 -4.84 -1.40
C LEU A 46 -18.73 -3.84 -0.56
N ARG A 47 -19.16 -4.28 0.61
CA ARG A 47 -19.64 -3.37 1.65
C ARG A 47 -18.46 -2.63 2.28
N TRP A 48 -18.72 -1.45 2.86
CA TRP A 48 -17.68 -0.61 3.45
C TRP A 48 -16.77 -1.33 4.45
N TRP A 49 -17.32 -2.19 5.32
CA TRP A 49 -16.52 -2.96 6.29
C TRP A 49 -15.69 -4.05 5.63
N GLN A 50 -16.20 -4.71 4.58
CA GLN A 50 -15.43 -5.70 3.80
C GLN A 50 -14.25 -5.05 3.09
N CYS A 51 -14.47 -3.88 2.49
CA CYS A 51 -13.42 -3.06 1.91
C CYS A 51 -12.38 -2.69 2.99
N GLY A 52 -12.82 -2.26 4.19
CA GLY A 52 -11.94 -1.97 5.32
C GLY A 52 -11.09 -3.16 5.74
N MET A 53 -11.66 -4.35 5.81
CA MET A 53 -10.92 -5.58 6.16
C MET A 53 -9.87 -5.95 5.10
N ILE A 54 -10.16 -5.73 3.81
CA ILE A 54 -9.18 -5.94 2.72
C ILE A 54 -8.03 -4.94 2.87
N MET A 55 -8.34 -3.66 3.08
CA MET A 55 -7.34 -2.60 3.22
C MET A 55 -6.46 -2.84 4.45
N ILE A 56 -7.04 -3.22 5.59
CA ILE A 56 -6.30 -3.57 6.81
C ILE A 56 -5.39 -4.79 6.59
N ALA A 57 -5.88 -5.83 5.93
CA ALA A 57 -5.09 -7.02 5.65
C ALA A 57 -3.95 -6.76 4.66
N GLU A 58 -4.12 -5.79 3.77
CA GLU A 58 -3.10 -5.35 2.81
C GLU A 58 -2.00 -4.56 3.52
N THR A 59 -2.35 -3.59 4.39
CA THR A 59 -1.39 -2.66 4.99
C THR A 59 -0.66 -3.25 6.20
N ILE A 60 -1.36 -3.88 7.15
CA ILE A 60 -0.77 -4.34 8.42
C ILE A 60 0.31 -5.41 8.20
N SER A 61 0.16 -6.27 7.23
CA SER A 61 0.93 -7.50 7.03
C SER A 61 2.45 -7.37 7.27
N LEU A 62 3.19 -6.81 6.30
CA LEU A 62 4.65 -6.68 6.40
C LEU A 62 5.06 -5.42 7.16
N GLY A 63 4.26 -4.36 7.07
CA GLY A 63 4.54 -3.08 7.71
C GLY A 63 4.77 -3.24 9.21
N ILE A 64 3.85 -3.90 9.92
CA ILE A 64 3.91 -4.09 11.37
C ILE A 64 5.17 -4.86 11.82
N LEU A 65 5.72 -5.72 10.96
CA LEU A 65 6.87 -6.57 11.28
C LEU A 65 8.21 -5.80 11.19
N SER A 66 8.25 -4.66 10.52
CA SER A 66 9.46 -3.83 10.38
C SER A 66 9.55 -2.70 11.43
N LEU A 67 8.41 -2.31 12.03
CA LEU A 67 8.35 -1.15 12.92
C LEU A 67 9.14 -1.27 14.23
N PRO A 68 9.20 -2.43 14.90
CA PRO A 68 10.01 -2.56 16.11
C PRO A 68 11.50 -2.31 15.87
N SER A 69 12.07 -2.81 14.77
CA SER A 69 13.46 -2.54 14.40
C SER A 69 13.70 -1.09 13.98
N ALA A 70 12.72 -0.46 13.33
CA ALA A 70 12.77 0.97 13.03
C ALA A 70 12.76 1.82 14.31
N MET A 71 11.96 1.42 15.32
CA MET A 71 11.95 2.08 16.62
C MET A 71 13.28 1.88 17.37
N ALA A 72 13.88 0.71 17.30
CA ALA A 72 15.20 0.44 17.88
C ALA A 72 16.31 1.30 17.25
N ALA A 73 16.21 1.59 15.95
CA ALA A 73 17.18 2.42 15.23
C ALA A 73 17.05 3.94 15.50
N LEU A 74 15.84 4.42 15.81
CA LEU A 74 15.56 5.86 16.01
C LEU A 74 15.45 6.26 17.49
N GLY A 75 15.10 5.32 18.35
CA GLY A 75 14.66 5.59 19.71
C GLY A 75 13.15 5.81 19.78
N LEU A 76 12.65 5.81 21.04
CA LEU A 76 11.21 5.85 21.34
C LEU A 76 10.51 7.08 20.76
N VAL A 77 11.01 8.28 21.10
CA VAL A 77 10.29 9.55 20.83
C VAL A 77 10.25 9.86 19.33
N PRO A 78 11.37 9.83 18.58
CA PRO A 78 11.32 10.06 17.14
C PRO A 78 10.45 9.05 16.40
N ALA A 79 10.53 7.76 16.76
CA ALA A 79 9.74 6.72 16.12
C ALA A 79 8.24 6.89 16.38
N LEU A 80 7.82 7.21 17.61
CA LEU A 80 6.40 7.47 17.93
C LEU A 80 5.86 8.69 17.18
N ILE A 81 6.63 9.77 17.12
CA ILE A 81 6.23 10.97 16.36
C ILE A 81 6.03 10.61 14.90
N LEU A 82 6.92 9.80 14.31
CA LEU A 82 6.80 9.37 12.93
C LEU A 82 5.63 8.41 12.71
N ILE A 83 5.44 7.40 13.56
CA ILE A 83 4.33 6.44 13.41
C ILE A 83 2.98 7.16 13.50
N ILE A 84 2.76 7.97 14.53
CA ILE A 84 1.49 8.68 14.72
C ILE A 84 1.33 9.80 13.68
N GLY A 85 2.39 10.58 13.42
CA GLY A 85 2.36 11.68 12.46
C GLY A 85 2.09 11.19 11.03
N LEU A 86 2.74 10.12 10.61
CA LEU A 86 2.50 9.52 9.29
C LEU A 86 1.11 8.87 9.20
N GLY A 87 0.59 8.30 10.29
CA GLY A 87 -0.80 7.83 10.35
C GLY A 87 -1.82 8.95 10.09
N LEU A 88 -1.60 10.14 10.68
CA LEU A 88 -2.44 11.32 10.42
C LEU A 88 -2.30 11.81 8.96
N VAL A 89 -1.09 11.85 8.43
CA VAL A 89 -0.84 12.20 7.02
C VAL A 89 -1.49 11.19 6.10
N ALA A 90 -1.35 9.89 6.35
CA ALA A 90 -1.96 8.82 5.56
C ALA A 90 -3.50 8.89 5.58
N THR A 91 -4.10 9.23 6.74
CA THR A 91 -5.54 9.47 6.84
C THR A 91 -5.98 10.64 5.95
N TYR A 92 -5.26 11.75 6.04
CA TYR A 92 -5.58 12.94 5.25
C TYR A 92 -5.42 12.68 3.74
N THR A 93 -4.32 12.07 3.33
CA THR A 93 -4.04 11.78 1.92
C THR A 93 -5.00 10.75 1.33
N GLY A 94 -5.35 9.73 2.10
CA GLY A 94 -6.39 8.76 1.74
C GLY A 94 -7.77 9.41 1.57
N TYR A 95 -8.13 10.37 2.43
CA TYR A 95 -9.37 11.14 2.31
C TYR A 95 -9.41 11.97 1.03
N VAL A 96 -8.28 12.62 0.67
CA VAL A 96 -8.17 13.38 -0.60
C VAL A 96 -8.35 12.47 -1.82
N LEU A 97 -7.77 11.25 -1.80
CA LEU A 97 -7.97 10.25 -2.86
C LEU A 97 -9.44 9.85 -3.00
N GLY A 98 -10.13 9.65 -1.88
CA GLY A 98 -11.58 9.38 -1.89
C GLY A 98 -12.38 10.51 -2.51
N GLN A 99 -12.08 11.77 -2.15
CA GLN A 99 -12.73 12.94 -2.76
C GLN A 99 -12.46 13.03 -4.26
N PHE A 100 -11.23 12.73 -4.70
CA PHE A 100 -10.88 12.70 -6.12
C PHE A 100 -11.69 11.62 -6.86
N LYS A 101 -11.78 10.40 -6.30
CA LYS A 101 -12.58 9.31 -6.87
C LYS A 101 -14.06 9.65 -6.97
N LEU A 102 -14.63 10.27 -5.96
CA LEU A 102 -16.04 10.70 -5.98
C LEU A 102 -16.30 11.80 -7.02
N ARG A 103 -15.29 12.66 -7.29
CA ARG A 103 -15.39 13.68 -8.36
C ARG A 103 -15.22 13.09 -9.76
N TYR A 104 -14.42 12.02 -9.89
CA TYR A 104 -14.13 11.34 -11.15
C TYR A 104 -14.44 9.84 -11.03
N PRO A 105 -15.72 9.43 -11.12
CA PRO A 105 -16.15 8.05 -10.86
C PRO A 105 -15.49 7.00 -11.77
N HIS A 106 -15.08 7.38 -12.99
CA HIS A 106 -14.44 6.50 -13.95
C HIS A 106 -12.99 6.10 -13.59
N VAL A 107 -12.37 6.76 -12.62
CA VAL A 107 -11.00 6.47 -12.16
C VAL A 107 -10.98 5.15 -11.41
N HIS A 108 -10.27 4.16 -11.92
CA HIS A 108 -10.09 2.85 -11.29
C HIS A 108 -8.67 2.64 -10.76
N SER A 109 -7.70 3.37 -11.32
CA SER A 109 -6.29 3.20 -11.07
C SER A 109 -5.56 4.53 -10.98
N MET A 110 -4.30 4.49 -10.52
CA MET A 110 -3.42 5.65 -10.59
C MET A 110 -3.15 6.07 -12.03
N ALA A 111 -3.22 5.15 -13.00
CA ALA A 111 -3.11 5.48 -14.42
C ALA A 111 -4.24 6.40 -14.90
N ASP A 112 -5.49 6.06 -14.56
CA ASP A 112 -6.64 6.90 -14.92
C ASP A 112 -6.56 8.29 -14.27
N ALA A 113 -6.14 8.33 -13.00
CA ALA A 113 -5.91 9.59 -12.30
C ALA A 113 -4.78 10.41 -12.96
N GLY A 114 -3.71 9.73 -13.40
CA GLY A 114 -2.61 10.33 -14.15
C GLY A 114 -3.05 10.90 -15.49
N GLU A 115 -3.99 10.24 -16.17
CA GLU A 115 -4.56 10.75 -17.43
C GLU A 115 -5.31 12.07 -17.25
N ILE A 116 -6.06 12.20 -16.16
CA ILE A 116 -6.76 13.45 -15.80
C ILE A 116 -5.75 14.57 -15.52
N LEU A 117 -4.62 14.27 -14.86
CA LEU A 117 -3.64 15.27 -14.45
C LEU A 117 -2.71 15.70 -15.59
N LEU A 118 -2.20 14.77 -16.38
CA LEU A 118 -1.10 14.95 -17.33
C LEU A 118 -1.37 14.34 -18.72
N GLY A 119 -2.63 13.97 -19.00
CA GLY A 119 -3.00 13.31 -20.24
C GLY A 119 -2.35 11.93 -20.42
N ARG A 120 -2.12 11.52 -21.65
CA ARG A 120 -1.57 10.20 -21.99
C ARG A 120 -0.23 9.90 -21.33
N PHE A 121 0.65 10.91 -21.20
CA PHE A 121 1.93 10.74 -20.51
C PHE A 121 1.75 10.37 -19.03
N GLY A 122 0.87 11.09 -18.33
CA GLY A 122 0.56 10.79 -16.91
C GLY A 122 -0.02 9.39 -16.72
N ARG A 123 -0.88 8.95 -17.67
CA ARG A 123 -1.44 7.59 -17.65
C ARG A 123 -0.35 6.52 -17.70
N GLU A 124 0.57 6.62 -18.66
CA GLU A 124 1.63 5.61 -18.79
C GLU A 124 2.62 5.65 -17.63
N LEU A 125 3.02 6.84 -17.22
CA LEU A 125 3.96 7.02 -16.10
C LEU A 125 3.41 6.44 -14.80
N LEU A 126 2.21 6.88 -14.40
CA LEU A 126 1.63 6.47 -13.11
C LEU A 126 1.10 5.04 -13.13
N GLY A 127 0.64 4.58 -14.29
CA GLY A 127 0.25 3.17 -14.46
C GLY A 127 1.43 2.23 -14.36
N THR A 128 2.56 2.55 -14.97
CA THR A 128 3.79 1.77 -14.85
C THR A 128 4.32 1.80 -13.41
N ALA A 129 4.37 2.99 -12.79
CA ALA A 129 4.80 3.13 -11.40
C ALA A 129 3.92 2.31 -10.44
N GLN A 130 2.59 2.35 -10.60
CA GLN A 130 1.66 1.52 -9.82
C GLN A 130 1.94 0.03 -10.00
N LEU A 131 2.10 -0.43 -11.25
CA LEU A 131 2.32 -1.84 -11.54
C LEU A 131 3.63 -2.34 -10.93
N VAL A 132 4.73 -1.60 -11.15
CA VAL A 132 6.04 -1.97 -10.61
C VAL A 132 6.02 -1.97 -9.08
N PHE A 133 5.39 -0.97 -8.45
CA PHE A 133 5.20 -0.95 -6.99
C PHE A 133 4.49 -2.21 -6.47
N LEU A 134 3.38 -2.60 -7.09
CA LEU A 134 2.64 -3.80 -6.70
C LEU A 134 3.47 -5.08 -6.88
N ILE A 135 4.26 -5.19 -7.97
CA ILE A 135 5.16 -6.33 -8.19
C ILE A 135 6.22 -6.40 -7.09
N PHE A 136 6.80 -5.28 -6.68
CA PHE A 136 7.77 -5.23 -5.59
C PHE A 136 7.15 -5.64 -4.24
N ILE A 137 5.92 -5.19 -3.94
CA ILE A 137 5.20 -5.65 -2.73
C ILE A 137 4.94 -7.15 -2.80
N MET A 138 4.48 -7.68 -3.93
CA MET A 138 4.32 -9.13 -4.13
C MET A 138 5.65 -9.86 -3.88
N GLY A 139 6.77 -9.31 -4.36
CA GLY A 139 8.11 -9.84 -4.12
C GLY A 139 8.49 -9.85 -2.64
N SER A 140 8.18 -8.81 -1.89
CA SER A 140 8.46 -8.76 -0.45
C SER A 140 7.64 -9.81 0.34
N HIS A 141 6.45 -10.16 -0.13
CA HIS A 141 5.66 -11.27 0.43
C HIS A 141 6.27 -12.64 0.14
N ILE A 142 6.81 -12.87 -1.07
CA ILE A 142 7.56 -14.11 -1.41
C ILE A 142 8.83 -14.19 -0.56
N LEU A 143 9.58 -13.09 -0.41
CA LEU A 143 10.76 -13.04 0.44
C LEU A 143 10.43 -13.39 1.90
N THR A 144 9.37 -12.78 2.45
CA THR A 144 8.94 -13.08 3.81
C THR A 144 8.48 -14.54 3.98
N PHE A 145 7.84 -15.09 2.96
CA PHE A 145 7.49 -16.52 2.92
C PHE A 145 8.75 -17.39 2.95
N THR A 146 9.79 -17.03 2.22
CA THR A 146 11.08 -17.74 2.21
C THR A 146 11.76 -17.67 3.58
N VAL A 147 11.84 -16.49 4.20
CA VAL A 147 12.36 -16.29 5.56
C VAL A 147 11.60 -17.15 6.57
N MET A 148 10.27 -17.13 6.49
CA MET A 148 9.39 -17.95 7.33
C MET A 148 9.70 -19.44 7.18
N MET A 149 9.79 -19.95 5.95
CA MET A 149 10.08 -21.37 5.68
C MET A 149 11.46 -21.77 6.15
N ASN A 150 12.47 -20.93 5.96
CA ASN A 150 13.82 -21.13 6.50
C ASN A 150 13.80 -21.22 8.03
N THR A 151 13.05 -20.33 8.70
CA THR A 151 12.87 -20.37 10.18
C THR A 151 12.17 -21.65 10.63
N LEU A 152 11.03 -22.03 9.99
CA LEU A 152 10.22 -23.19 10.37
C LEU A 152 10.98 -24.51 10.21
N THR A 153 11.69 -24.67 9.08
CA THR A 153 12.37 -25.90 8.71
C THR A 153 13.82 -25.97 9.18
N LYS A 154 14.36 -24.87 9.77
CA LYS A 154 15.80 -24.69 10.04
C LYS A 154 16.65 -24.84 8.77
N HIS A 155 16.22 -24.12 7.73
CA HIS A 155 16.87 -24.19 6.42
C HIS A 155 16.91 -25.62 5.85
N GLY A 156 15.77 -26.31 5.85
CA GLY A 156 15.65 -27.70 5.45
C GLY A 156 15.89 -27.96 3.94
N THR A 157 15.87 -26.90 3.11
CA THR A 157 16.21 -26.96 1.68
C THR A 157 16.68 -25.58 1.19
N CYS A 158 17.12 -25.52 -0.07
CA CYS A 158 17.54 -24.29 -0.73
C CYS A 158 16.45 -23.19 -0.65
N SER A 159 16.81 -21.96 -0.26
CA SER A 159 15.86 -20.82 -0.12
C SER A 159 15.09 -20.54 -1.40
N ILE A 160 15.70 -20.72 -2.58
CA ILE A 160 15.04 -20.55 -3.88
C ILE A 160 13.84 -21.50 -4.04
N VAL A 161 13.92 -22.73 -3.54
CA VAL A 161 12.81 -23.70 -3.58
C VAL A 161 11.63 -23.18 -2.77
N PHE A 162 11.87 -22.58 -1.60
CA PHE A 162 10.81 -21.97 -0.79
C PHE A 162 10.20 -20.76 -1.50
N GLY A 163 11.01 -19.94 -2.19
CA GLY A 163 10.52 -18.83 -3.02
C GLY A 163 9.59 -19.31 -4.14
N VAL A 164 9.94 -20.40 -4.84
CA VAL A 164 9.09 -21.02 -5.87
C VAL A 164 7.80 -21.58 -5.28
N VAL A 165 7.84 -22.22 -4.12
CA VAL A 165 6.64 -22.68 -3.42
C VAL A 165 5.74 -21.50 -3.06
N GLY A 166 6.30 -20.40 -2.53
CA GLY A 166 5.58 -19.17 -2.23
C GLY A 166 4.92 -18.56 -3.48
N LEU A 167 5.62 -18.53 -4.61
CA LEU A 167 5.09 -18.11 -5.90
C LEU A 167 3.86 -18.95 -6.29
N ILE A 168 3.98 -20.27 -6.27
CA ILE A 168 2.90 -21.18 -6.70
C ILE A 168 1.66 -21.01 -5.82
N LEU A 169 1.83 -20.99 -4.49
CA LEU A 169 0.73 -20.82 -3.55
C LEU A 169 0.02 -19.47 -3.74
N SER A 170 0.78 -18.40 -3.85
CA SER A 170 0.23 -17.06 -4.02
C SER A 170 -0.46 -16.90 -5.37
N PHE A 171 0.11 -17.45 -6.45
CA PHE A 171 -0.50 -17.48 -7.77
C PHE A 171 -1.86 -18.21 -7.76
N VAL A 172 -1.92 -19.40 -7.18
CA VAL A 172 -3.16 -20.19 -7.10
C VAL A 172 -4.24 -19.42 -6.30
N CYS A 173 -3.85 -18.78 -5.22
CA CYS A 173 -4.77 -17.95 -4.43
C CYS A 173 -5.23 -16.67 -5.16
N THR A 174 -4.50 -16.19 -6.18
CA THR A 174 -4.87 -15.01 -6.99
C THR A 174 -5.85 -15.36 -8.13
N LEU A 175 -6.13 -16.64 -8.42
CA LEU A 175 -7.01 -17.05 -9.51
C LEU A 175 -8.47 -16.55 -9.42
N PRO A 176 -9.11 -16.38 -8.24
CA PRO A 176 -10.43 -15.76 -8.15
C PRO A 176 -10.41 -14.31 -8.68
N ARG A 177 -11.36 -13.96 -9.58
CA ARG A 177 -11.39 -12.64 -10.27
C ARG A 177 -12.03 -11.51 -9.46
N THR A 178 -12.70 -11.82 -8.35
CA THR A 178 -13.47 -10.82 -7.56
C THR A 178 -12.95 -10.70 -6.14
N LEU A 179 -12.88 -9.47 -5.61
CA LEU A 179 -12.45 -9.19 -4.24
C LEU A 179 -13.45 -9.68 -3.18
N LYS A 180 -14.71 -9.94 -3.53
CA LYS A 180 -15.70 -10.45 -2.56
C LYS A 180 -15.26 -11.75 -1.87
N LYS A 181 -14.65 -12.67 -2.62
CA LYS A 181 -14.09 -13.92 -2.05
C LYS A 181 -12.82 -13.62 -1.24
N VAL A 182 -12.01 -12.68 -1.69
CA VAL A 182 -10.78 -12.25 -1.02
C VAL A 182 -11.08 -11.55 0.31
N SER A 183 -12.23 -10.86 0.45
CA SER A 183 -12.60 -10.20 1.72
C SER A 183 -12.73 -11.17 2.89
N TRP A 184 -13.21 -12.38 2.67
CA TRP A 184 -13.28 -13.41 3.72
C TRP A 184 -11.89 -13.94 4.10
N LEU A 185 -11.00 -14.09 3.11
CA LEU A 185 -9.60 -14.45 3.36
C LEU A 185 -8.87 -13.33 4.13
N SER A 186 -9.23 -12.06 3.89
CA SER A 186 -8.66 -10.91 4.60
C SER A 186 -8.98 -10.93 6.10
N ILE A 187 -10.15 -11.40 6.49
CA ILE A 187 -10.50 -11.58 7.92
C ILE A 187 -9.57 -12.62 8.56
N SER A 188 -9.38 -13.76 7.88
CA SER A 188 -8.43 -14.79 8.34
C SER A 188 -7.00 -14.27 8.43
N SER A 189 -6.57 -13.47 7.44
CA SER A 189 -5.27 -12.80 7.43
C SER A 189 -5.11 -11.87 8.64
N PHE A 190 -6.11 -11.02 8.90
CA PHE A 190 -6.08 -10.07 10.01
C PHE A 190 -6.03 -10.78 11.38
N ILE A 191 -6.85 -11.80 11.59
CA ILE A 191 -6.81 -12.62 12.83
C ILE A 191 -5.44 -13.28 12.99
N SER A 192 -4.88 -13.80 11.91
CA SER A 192 -3.58 -14.46 11.86
C SER A 192 -2.45 -13.53 12.28
N ILE A 193 -2.37 -12.31 11.73
CA ILE A 193 -1.31 -11.37 12.08
C ILE A 193 -1.43 -10.85 13.50
N ILE A 194 -2.66 -10.58 13.98
CA ILE A 194 -2.89 -10.20 15.38
C ILE A 194 -2.41 -11.29 16.32
N ALA A 195 -2.78 -12.54 16.06
CA ALA A 195 -2.38 -13.67 16.90
C ALA A 195 -0.85 -13.85 16.92
N ALA A 196 -0.19 -13.78 15.75
CA ALA A 196 1.25 -13.91 15.66
C ALA A 196 1.99 -12.78 16.40
N VAL A 197 1.52 -11.54 16.25
CA VAL A 197 2.11 -10.37 16.92
C VAL A 197 1.85 -10.42 18.44
N LEU A 198 0.65 -10.80 18.90
CA LEU A 198 0.35 -10.97 20.33
C LEU A 198 1.24 -12.03 20.96
N ILE A 199 1.40 -13.19 20.32
CA ILE A 199 2.31 -14.25 20.80
C ILE A 199 3.73 -13.71 20.91
N THR A 200 4.20 -12.99 19.91
CA THR A 200 5.53 -12.37 19.92
C THR A 200 5.66 -11.35 21.05
N MET A 201 4.68 -10.45 21.24
CA MET A 201 4.69 -9.45 22.32
C MET A 201 4.68 -10.09 23.71
N ILE A 202 3.85 -11.12 23.93
CA ILE A 202 3.80 -11.83 25.21
C ILE A 202 5.13 -12.55 25.48
N ALA A 203 5.63 -13.26 24.49
CA ALA A 203 6.87 -14.01 24.64
C ALA A 203 8.07 -13.12 24.90
N ILE A 204 8.21 -12.01 24.16
CA ILE A 204 9.33 -11.07 24.35
C ILE A 204 9.20 -10.34 25.71
N GLY A 205 7.98 -10.08 26.16
CA GLY A 205 7.69 -9.52 27.50
C GLY A 205 8.10 -10.46 28.64
N ILE A 206 8.00 -11.78 28.44
CA ILE A 206 8.45 -12.81 29.40
C ILE A 206 9.97 -13.02 29.34
N GLN A 207 10.53 -13.13 28.12
CA GLN A 207 11.96 -13.44 27.89
C GLN A 207 12.85 -12.25 28.18
N ARG A 208 12.40 -11.03 27.90
CA ARG A 208 13.08 -9.74 28.12
C ARG A 208 14.56 -9.71 27.65
N PRO A 209 14.86 -10.07 26.41
CA PRO A 209 16.25 -10.09 25.94
C PRO A 209 16.94 -8.73 26.03
N GLY A 210 16.18 -7.63 26.00
CA GLY A 210 16.69 -6.25 26.12
C GLY A 210 16.61 -5.67 27.52
N ASP A 211 16.42 -6.49 28.58
CA ASP A 211 16.34 -6.08 29.99
C ASP A 211 15.33 -4.95 30.29
N GLY A 212 14.44 -4.67 29.33
CA GLY A 212 13.44 -3.63 29.44
C GLY A 212 14.01 -2.20 29.34
N HIS A 213 15.21 -2.02 28.78
CA HIS A 213 15.78 -0.70 28.53
C HIS A 213 15.11 -0.02 27.32
N ILE A 214 14.87 1.27 27.44
CA ILE A 214 14.37 2.11 26.35
C ILE A 214 15.29 3.32 26.21
N ASP A 215 15.85 3.51 25.02
CA ASP A 215 16.48 4.76 24.65
C ASP A 215 15.41 5.75 24.16
N VAL A 216 15.33 6.92 24.75
CA VAL A 216 14.39 7.98 24.33
C VAL A 216 14.72 8.46 22.92
N THR A 217 16.01 8.60 22.65
CA THR A 217 16.60 8.92 21.34
C THR A 217 17.85 8.09 21.16
N VAL A 218 18.14 7.63 19.95
CA VAL A 218 19.35 6.90 19.61
C VAL A 218 20.22 7.79 18.73
N ASP A 219 21.51 7.91 19.09
CA ASP A 219 22.50 8.54 18.20
C ASP A 219 22.78 7.58 17.04
N THR A 220 22.22 7.87 15.89
CA THR A 220 22.27 7.03 14.69
C THR A 220 22.77 7.82 13.50
N SER A 221 23.49 7.13 12.59
CA SER A 221 23.89 7.80 11.34
C SER A 221 22.67 8.17 10.51
N LEU A 222 22.78 9.24 9.71
CA LEU A 222 21.74 9.65 8.76
C LEU A 222 21.26 8.46 7.90
N TYR A 223 22.20 7.61 7.50
CA TYR A 223 21.95 6.40 6.73
C TYR A 223 21.00 5.43 7.46
N LYS A 224 21.35 4.99 8.67
CA LYS A 224 20.54 4.03 9.46
C LYS A 224 19.20 4.65 9.89
N GLY A 225 19.22 5.91 10.29
CA GLY A 225 18.01 6.62 10.69
C GLY A 225 17.04 6.77 9.52
N PHE A 226 17.52 7.10 8.33
CA PHE A 226 16.65 7.28 7.18
C PHE A 226 16.14 5.93 6.62
N LEU A 227 16.91 4.85 6.74
CA LEU A 227 16.45 3.49 6.46
C LEU A 227 15.26 3.10 7.36
N ALA A 228 15.33 3.43 8.64
CA ALA A 228 14.22 3.23 9.57
C ALA A 228 12.98 4.08 9.22
N VAL A 229 13.19 5.35 8.82
CA VAL A 229 12.10 6.22 8.36
C VAL A 229 11.39 5.62 7.14
N THR A 230 12.12 5.12 6.15
CA THR A 230 11.51 4.50 4.97
C THR A 230 10.69 3.26 5.32
N ASN A 231 11.12 2.45 6.29
CA ASN A 231 10.36 1.30 6.78
C ASN A 231 9.05 1.71 7.50
N ILE A 232 9.05 2.82 8.25
CA ILE A 232 7.82 3.36 8.85
C ILE A 232 6.89 3.89 7.76
N VAL A 233 7.39 4.58 6.74
CA VAL A 233 6.59 5.08 5.61
C VAL A 233 5.98 3.91 4.83
N PHE A 234 6.72 2.80 4.66
CA PHE A 234 6.22 1.59 4.01
C PHE A 234 4.97 1.04 4.70
N ALA A 235 4.92 1.06 6.02
CA ALA A 235 3.79 0.55 6.78
C ALA A 235 2.45 1.27 6.45
N TYR A 236 2.50 2.49 5.92
CA TYR A 236 1.32 3.26 5.50
C TYR A 236 1.15 3.34 3.97
N ALA A 237 1.80 2.50 3.18
CA ALA A 237 1.91 2.64 1.74
C ALA A 237 0.75 2.06 0.91
N GLY A 238 -0.44 1.80 1.49
CA GLY A 238 -1.60 1.19 0.81
C GLY A 238 -2.32 2.06 -0.23
N HIS A 239 -2.01 3.36 -0.34
CA HIS A 239 -2.75 4.35 -1.16
C HIS A 239 -2.86 3.99 -2.64
N VAL A 240 -1.91 3.23 -3.17
CA VAL A 240 -1.87 2.81 -4.59
C VAL A 240 -3.06 1.95 -4.99
N ALA A 241 -3.63 1.19 -4.05
CA ALA A 241 -4.74 0.29 -4.27
C ALA A 241 -6.12 0.92 -4.01
N PHE A 242 -6.18 2.11 -3.37
CA PHE A 242 -7.43 2.70 -2.90
C PHE A 242 -8.44 2.96 -4.01
N PHE A 243 -8.03 3.47 -5.17
CA PHE A 243 -8.96 3.65 -6.29
C PHE A 243 -9.62 2.35 -6.72
N GLY A 244 -8.85 1.26 -6.78
CA GLY A 244 -9.36 -0.07 -7.10
C GLY A 244 -10.37 -0.56 -6.06
N PHE A 245 -10.06 -0.41 -4.77
CA PHE A 245 -10.96 -0.82 -3.69
C PHE A 245 -12.26 -0.01 -3.67
N ILE A 246 -12.17 1.32 -3.80
CA ILE A 246 -13.35 2.20 -3.85
C ILE A 246 -14.23 1.85 -5.05
N SER A 247 -13.64 1.50 -6.19
CA SER A 247 -14.40 1.13 -7.40
C SER A 247 -15.21 -0.16 -7.22
N GLU A 248 -14.82 -1.04 -6.31
CA GLU A 248 -15.54 -2.29 -6.03
C GLU A 248 -16.54 -2.18 -4.88
N MET A 249 -16.64 -1.01 -4.24
CA MET A 249 -17.64 -0.78 -3.20
C MET A 249 -19.05 -0.68 -3.79
N GLU A 250 -20.03 -1.31 -3.13
CA GLU A 250 -21.45 -1.15 -3.45
C GLU A 250 -21.87 0.33 -3.35
N THR A 251 -21.34 1.04 -2.36
CA THR A 251 -21.62 2.45 -2.09
C THR A 251 -20.29 3.21 -1.90
N PRO A 252 -19.68 3.78 -2.96
CA PRO A 252 -18.39 4.48 -2.86
C PRO A 252 -18.38 5.67 -1.89
N THR A 253 -19.54 6.29 -1.62
CA THR A 253 -19.69 7.40 -0.66
C THR A 253 -19.43 6.98 0.79
N ASP A 254 -19.46 5.69 1.11
CA ASP A 254 -19.13 5.14 2.42
C ASP A 254 -17.61 4.97 2.66
N TYR A 255 -16.77 5.25 1.66
CA TYR A 255 -15.33 5.13 1.76
C TYR A 255 -14.69 5.85 2.96
N PRO A 256 -15.14 7.04 3.41
CA PRO A 256 -14.58 7.65 4.61
C PRO A 256 -14.69 6.77 5.86
N LYS A 257 -15.76 5.98 6.00
CA LYS A 257 -15.92 5.01 7.11
C LYS A 257 -14.86 3.91 7.04
N THR A 258 -14.64 3.41 5.82
CA THR A 258 -13.59 2.42 5.52
C THR A 258 -12.20 2.94 5.87
N LEU A 259 -11.89 4.18 5.45
CA LEU A 259 -10.60 4.83 5.70
C LEU A 259 -10.35 5.05 7.20
N TYR A 260 -11.34 5.53 7.95
CA TYR A 260 -11.17 5.74 9.40
C TYR A 260 -11.01 4.42 10.15
N LEU A 261 -11.74 3.37 9.74
CA LEU A 261 -11.53 2.02 10.29
C LEU A 261 -10.10 1.53 10.05
N LEU A 262 -9.61 1.65 8.81
CA LEU A 262 -8.23 1.30 8.44
C LEU A 262 -7.21 2.04 9.32
N GLN A 263 -7.24 3.36 9.29
CA GLN A 263 -6.18 4.17 9.88
C GLN A 263 -6.18 4.12 11.42
N ALA A 264 -7.35 4.00 12.04
CA ALA A 264 -7.43 3.79 13.49
C ALA A 264 -6.83 2.43 13.90
N THR A 265 -7.12 1.38 13.14
CA THR A 265 -6.57 0.04 13.37
C THR A 265 -5.07 0.01 13.16
N ASP A 266 -4.60 0.49 12.00
CA ASP A 266 -3.19 0.51 11.63
C ASP A 266 -2.36 1.29 12.65
N THR A 267 -2.71 2.55 12.92
CA THR A 267 -1.93 3.40 13.83
C THR A 267 -1.89 2.83 15.24
N THR A 268 -3.00 2.26 15.73
CA THR A 268 -3.04 1.64 17.07
C THR A 268 -2.15 0.39 17.11
N MET A 269 -2.32 -0.52 16.16
CA MET A 269 -1.56 -1.76 16.09
C MET A 269 -0.06 -1.49 15.91
N TYR A 270 0.30 -0.57 15.04
CA TYR A 270 1.69 -0.19 14.78
C TYR A 270 2.35 0.41 16.02
N THR A 271 1.67 1.34 16.69
CA THR A 271 2.19 1.99 17.89
C THR A 271 2.38 0.97 19.03
N VAL A 272 1.36 0.17 19.33
CA VAL A 272 1.43 -0.81 20.42
C VAL A 272 2.48 -1.87 20.15
N THR A 273 2.51 -2.43 18.94
CA THR A 273 3.46 -3.49 18.58
C THR A 273 4.90 -3.00 18.63
N ALA A 274 5.17 -1.83 17.99
CA ALA A 274 6.51 -1.27 17.97
C ALA A 274 7.01 -0.97 19.40
N LEU A 275 6.14 -0.35 20.23
CA LEU A 275 6.45 0.00 21.61
C LEU A 275 6.76 -1.22 22.48
N VAL A 276 5.87 -2.22 22.47
CA VAL A 276 6.00 -3.42 23.32
C VAL A 276 7.22 -4.23 22.93
N ILE A 277 7.39 -4.51 21.63
CA ILE A 277 8.52 -5.33 21.16
C ILE A 277 9.84 -4.60 21.38
N TYR A 278 9.93 -3.28 21.15
CA TYR A 278 11.14 -2.53 21.43
C TYR A 278 11.42 -2.45 22.94
N ARG A 279 10.40 -2.23 23.76
CA ARG A 279 10.54 -2.13 25.23
C ARG A 279 11.21 -3.34 25.84
N TYR A 280 10.86 -4.53 25.37
CA TYR A 280 11.35 -5.78 25.95
C TYR A 280 12.42 -6.47 25.10
N GLY A 281 12.48 -6.19 23.78
CA GLY A 281 13.47 -6.75 22.87
C GLY A 281 14.77 -5.95 22.81
N GLY A 282 14.72 -4.65 23.13
CA GLY A 282 15.91 -3.78 23.13
C GLY A 282 16.41 -3.44 21.73
N LYS A 283 17.75 -3.28 21.62
CA LYS A 283 18.43 -2.83 20.39
C LYS A 283 18.52 -3.90 19.30
N ASP A 284 18.49 -5.18 19.69
CA ASP A 284 18.74 -6.33 18.81
C ASP A 284 17.44 -6.94 18.25
N VAL A 285 16.37 -6.14 18.15
CA VAL A 285 15.09 -6.58 17.59
C VAL A 285 15.26 -6.94 16.11
N SER A 286 14.86 -8.16 15.77
CA SER A 286 14.91 -8.68 14.40
C SER A 286 13.92 -7.98 13.47
N SER A 287 14.19 -8.05 12.18
CA SER A 287 13.26 -7.66 11.14
C SER A 287 13.24 -8.75 10.05
N PRO A 288 12.11 -9.46 9.91
CA PRO A 288 10.79 -9.28 10.55
C PRO A 288 10.77 -9.55 12.08
N ALA A 289 9.94 -8.81 12.82
CA ALA A 289 9.91 -8.80 14.28
C ALA A 289 9.56 -10.16 14.93
N LEU A 290 8.90 -11.07 14.19
CA LEU A 290 8.57 -12.43 14.66
C LEU A 290 9.81 -13.26 15.00
N GLY A 291 10.98 -12.90 14.44
CA GLY A 291 12.27 -13.51 14.75
C GLY A 291 12.88 -13.07 16.08
N SER A 292 12.31 -12.09 16.79
CA SER A 292 12.90 -11.49 17.99
C SER A 292 12.71 -12.30 19.27
N THR A 293 12.12 -13.49 19.20
CA THR A 293 11.84 -14.37 20.35
C THR A 293 12.65 -15.66 20.30
N SER A 294 12.51 -16.52 21.33
CA SER A 294 13.18 -17.82 21.29
C SER A 294 12.82 -18.63 20.04
N PRO A 295 13.69 -19.52 19.58
CA PRO A 295 13.49 -20.26 18.31
C PRO A 295 12.16 -21.04 18.24
N LEU A 296 11.65 -21.55 19.36
CA LEU A 296 10.36 -22.25 19.40
C LEU A 296 9.20 -21.27 19.18
N VAL A 297 9.20 -20.15 19.90
CA VAL A 297 8.12 -19.16 19.81
C VAL A 297 8.14 -18.48 18.45
N SER A 298 9.32 -18.16 17.91
CA SER A 298 9.47 -17.63 16.57
C SER A 298 8.84 -18.57 15.52
N LYS A 299 9.09 -19.88 15.61
CA LYS A 299 8.42 -20.86 14.73
C LYS A 299 6.91 -20.87 14.88
N ILE A 300 6.38 -20.81 16.10
CA ILE A 300 4.93 -20.76 16.35
C ILE A 300 4.35 -19.48 15.74
N ALA A 301 4.99 -18.32 15.96
CA ALA A 301 4.55 -17.04 15.45
C ALA A 301 4.54 -17.02 13.92
N TYR A 302 5.61 -17.47 13.27
CA TYR A 302 5.66 -17.59 11.80
C TYR A 302 4.64 -18.59 11.26
N GLY A 303 4.43 -19.73 11.93
CA GLY A 303 3.42 -20.73 11.54
C GLY A 303 2.01 -20.14 11.57
N ILE A 304 1.68 -19.35 12.59
CA ILE A 304 0.39 -18.64 12.68
C ILE A 304 0.31 -17.51 11.65
N ALA A 305 1.42 -16.86 11.30
CA ALA A 305 1.46 -15.78 10.31
C ALA A 305 1.34 -16.26 8.84
N ILE A 306 1.36 -17.56 8.55
CA ILE A 306 1.25 -18.09 7.18
C ILE A 306 0.09 -17.46 6.39
N PRO A 307 -1.17 -17.42 6.91
CA PRO A 307 -2.27 -16.83 6.19
C PRO A 307 -2.03 -15.37 5.81
N THR A 308 -1.52 -14.54 6.72
CA THR A 308 -1.29 -13.12 6.43
C THR A 308 -0.16 -12.90 5.42
N ILE A 309 0.93 -13.66 5.52
CA ILE A 309 2.07 -13.54 4.59
C ILE A 309 1.63 -13.86 3.15
N ILE A 310 0.75 -14.84 2.97
CA ILE A 310 0.24 -15.21 1.64
C ILE A 310 -0.86 -14.25 1.18
N ILE A 311 -1.90 -14.04 2.00
CA ILE A 311 -3.13 -13.36 1.59
C ILE A 311 -2.89 -11.88 1.28
N ALA A 312 -2.08 -11.18 2.04
CA ALA A 312 -1.77 -9.79 1.75
C ALA A 312 -1.01 -9.62 0.42
N GLY A 313 -0.07 -10.52 0.11
CA GLY A 313 0.55 -10.60 -1.21
C GLY A 313 -0.47 -10.86 -2.33
N VAL A 314 -1.42 -11.78 -2.08
CA VAL A 314 -2.51 -12.09 -3.02
C VAL A 314 -3.41 -10.89 -3.27
N ILE A 315 -3.72 -10.06 -2.26
CA ILE A 315 -4.50 -8.83 -2.44
C ILE A 315 -3.79 -7.89 -3.42
N ASN A 316 -2.50 -7.65 -3.21
CA ASN A 316 -1.69 -6.80 -4.08
C ASN A 316 -1.57 -7.40 -5.51
N GLY A 317 -1.35 -8.72 -5.61
CA GLY A 317 -1.36 -9.44 -6.87
C GLY A 317 -2.69 -9.33 -7.61
N HIS A 318 -3.79 -9.40 -6.89
CA HIS A 318 -5.13 -9.24 -7.45
C HIS A 318 -5.37 -7.82 -7.98
N VAL A 319 -4.92 -6.79 -7.26
CA VAL A 319 -4.98 -5.38 -7.71
C VAL A 319 -4.15 -5.20 -8.97
N ALA A 320 -2.93 -5.76 -9.02
CA ALA A 320 -2.05 -5.69 -10.19
C ALA A 320 -2.65 -6.41 -11.41
N CYS A 321 -3.16 -7.64 -11.23
CA CYS A 321 -3.85 -8.39 -12.27
C CYS A 321 -5.06 -7.63 -12.80
N LYS A 322 -5.88 -7.06 -11.91
CA LYS A 322 -7.07 -6.31 -12.27
C LYS A 322 -6.74 -5.04 -13.03
N TYR A 323 -5.70 -4.31 -12.61
CA TYR A 323 -5.22 -3.14 -13.33
C TYR A 323 -4.93 -3.45 -14.82
N ILE A 324 -4.15 -4.51 -15.08
CA ILE A 324 -3.84 -4.92 -16.47
C ILE A 324 -5.09 -5.44 -17.17
N TYR A 325 -5.89 -6.27 -16.50
CA TYR A 325 -7.07 -6.88 -17.07
C TYR A 325 -8.13 -5.86 -17.49
N VAL A 326 -8.44 -4.89 -16.62
CA VAL A 326 -9.36 -3.78 -16.93
C VAL A 326 -8.81 -2.93 -18.06
N ARG A 327 -7.50 -2.63 -18.07
CA ARG A 327 -6.89 -1.87 -19.16
C ARG A 327 -6.99 -2.55 -20.53
N LEU A 328 -6.93 -3.90 -20.58
CA LEU A 328 -7.01 -4.67 -21.83
C LEU A 328 -8.44 -4.90 -22.31
N PHE A 329 -9.38 -5.05 -21.38
CA PHE A 329 -10.73 -5.51 -21.69
C PHE A 329 -11.83 -4.51 -21.36
N ARG A 330 -11.49 -3.28 -20.93
CA ARG A 330 -12.46 -2.21 -20.68
C ARG A 330 -13.32 -1.99 -21.92
N ASN A 331 -14.63 -1.81 -21.74
CA ASN A 331 -15.62 -1.63 -22.81
C ASN A 331 -15.76 -2.86 -23.74
N THR A 332 -15.38 -4.06 -23.28
CA THR A 332 -15.61 -5.30 -24.01
C THR A 332 -16.42 -6.26 -23.17
N ASP A 333 -17.29 -7.06 -23.83
CA ASP A 333 -18.07 -8.12 -23.18
C ASP A 333 -17.21 -9.14 -22.41
N ARG A 334 -15.93 -9.27 -22.77
CA ARG A 334 -14.98 -10.23 -22.17
C ARG A 334 -14.73 -9.95 -20.70
N MET A 335 -14.90 -8.71 -20.28
CA MET A 335 -14.71 -8.31 -18.89
C MET A 335 -15.69 -9.03 -17.95
N HIS A 336 -16.92 -9.25 -18.39
CA HIS A 336 -18.02 -9.79 -17.60
C HIS A 336 -18.34 -11.26 -17.90
N LYS A 337 -17.76 -11.86 -18.97
CA LYS A 337 -18.00 -13.25 -19.37
C LYS A 337 -16.93 -14.22 -18.86
N ARG A 338 -17.33 -15.48 -18.67
CA ARG A 338 -16.41 -16.59 -18.32
C ARG A 338 -16.08 -17.43 -19.55
N ASN A 339 -15.35 -16.87 -20.49
CA ASN A 339 -14.87 -17.61 -21.67
C ASN A 339 -13.37 -17.95 -21.54
N LEU A 340 -12.88 -18.84 -22.40
CA LEU A 340 -11.47 -19.29 -22.40
C LEU A 340 -10.47 -18.13 -22.52
N VAL A 341 -10.77 -17.11 -23.33
CA VAL A 341 -9.90 -15.95 -23.52
C VAL A 341 -9.84 -15.12 -22.23
N SER A 342 -10.99 -14.91 -21.59
CA SER A 342 -11.10 -14.14 -20.34
C SER A 342 -10.37 -14.82 -19.18
N ILE A 343 -10.56 -16.13 -19.03
CA ILE A 343 -9.92 -16.93 -17.97
C ILE A 343 -8.42 -17.08 -18.27
N GLY A 344 -8.06 -17.44 -19.51
CA GLY A 344 -6.68 -17.62 -19.92
C GLY A 344 -5.84 -16.35 -19.81
N SER A 345 -6.40 -15.19 -20.18
CA SER A 345 -5.72 -13.90 -19.99
C SER A 345 -5.47 -13.59 -18.52
N TRP A 346 -6.44 -13.84 -17.64
CA TRP A 346 -6.29 -13.63 -16.20
C TRP A 346 -5.18 -14.51 -15.61
N ILE A 347 -5.17 -15.80 -15.97
CA ILE A 347 -4.14 -16.76 -15.54
C ILE A 347 -2.77 -16.34 -16.03
N LEU A 348 -2.63 -15.97 -17.31
CA LEU A 348 -1.36 -15.57 -17.90
C LEU A 348 -0.81 -14.29 -17.23
N ILE A 349 -1.65 -13.26 -17.02
CA ILE A 349 -1.26 -12.03 -16.33
C ILE A 349 -0.76 -12.36 -14.92
N GLY A 350 -1.53 -13.15 -14.17
CA GLY A 350 -1.14 -13.55 -12.82
C GLY A 350 0.18 -14.31 -12.77
N LEU A 351 0.38 -15.26 -13.69
CA LEU A 351 1.62 -16.03 -13.75
C LEU A 351 2.84 -15.13 -14.04
N VAL A 352 2.73 -14.25 -15.02
CA VAL A 352 3.83 -13.31 -15.35
C VAL A 352 4.14 -12.40 -14.17
N LEU A 353 3.13 -11.82 -13.51
CA LEU A 353 3.33 -10.92 -12.37
C LEU A 353 3.97 -11.61 -11.18
N TRP A 354 3.53 -12.82 -10.83
CA TRP A 354 4.11 -13.59 -9.73
C TRP A 354 5.53 -14.08 -10.03
N THR A 355 5.82 -14.40 -11.31
CA THR A 355 7.20 -14.74 -11.72
C THR A 355 8.14 -13.53 -11.58
N LEU A 356 7.69 -12.33 -12.01
CA LEU A 356 8.47 -11.10 -11.82
C LEU A 356 8.67 -10.79 -10.34
N ALA A 357 7.65 -10.98 -9.51
CA ALA A 357 7.73 -10.79 -8.07
C ALA A 357 8.76 -11.74 -7.41
N TRP A 358 8.79 -13.00 -7.82
CA TRP A 358 9.77 -13.96 -7.36
C TRP A 358 11.20 -13.57 -7.77
N ILE A 359 11.40 -13.14 -9.01
CA ILE A 359 12.71 -12.65 -9.47
C ILE A 359 13.20 -11.49 -8.59
N ILE A 360 12.32 -10.55 -8.22
CA ILE A 360 12.67 -9.43 -7.33
C ILE A 360 13.03 -9.93 -5.92
N ALA A 361 12.26 -10.88 -5.38
CA ALA A 361 12.52 -11.47 -4.07
C ALA A 361 13.91 -12.14 -3.99
N GLU A 362 14.29 -12.86 -5.04
CA GLU A 362 15.60 -13.51 -5.12
C GLU A 362 16.75 -12.53 -5.41
N ALA A 363 16.45 -11.43 -6.13
CA ALA A 363 17.45 -10.40 -6.42
C ALA A 363 17.82 -9.57 -5.19
N ILE A 364 16.88 -9.35 -4.23
CA ILE A 364 17.07 -8.54 -3.02
C ILE A 364 16.61 -9.35 -1.80
N PRO A 365 17.40 -10.33 -1.33
CA PRO A 365 16.98 -11.28 -0.31
C PRO A 365 17.04 -10.74 1.14
N VAL A 366 17.05 -9.41 1.32
CA VAL A 366 17.09 -8.73 2.63
C VAL A 366 15.80 -7.93 2.84
N PHE A 367 15.02 -8.31 3.86
CA PHE A 367 13.69 -7.78 4.11
C PHE A 367 13.67 -6.24 4.21
N ASN A 368 14.46 -5.64 5.12
CA ASN A 368 14.48 -4.19 5.30
C ASN A 368 14.95 -3.41 4.07
N ASN A 369 15.92 -3.97 3.32
CA ASN A 369 16.45 -3.32 2.13
C ASN A 369 15.41 -3.29 1.01
N LEU A 370 14.67 -4.39 0.83
CA LEU A 370 13.59 -4.47 -0.14
C LEU A 370 12.46 -3.48 0.20
N LEU A 371 12.02 -3.43 1.46
CA LEU A 371 10.97 -2.49 1.90
C LEU A 371 11.41 -1.02 1.70
N SER A 372 12.66 -0.70 2.03
CA SER A 372 13.21 0.66 1.86
C SER A 372 13.27 1.06 0.40
N LEU A 373 13.69 0.15 -0.48
CA LEU A 373 13.75 0.41 -1.92
C LEU A 373 12.37 0.66 -2.50
N ILE A 374 11.36 -0.16 -2.12
CA ILE A 374 9.97 0.04 -2.53
C ILE A 374 9.48 1.42 -2.12
N THR A 375 9.72 1.79 -0.86
CA THR A 375 9.30 3.09 -0.32
C THR A 375 9.94 4.24 -1.08
N ALA A 376 11.24 4.18 -1.29
CA ALA A 376 11.99 5.24 -1.96
C ALA A 376 11.61 5.39 -3.44
N LEU A 377 11.42 4.28 -4.14
CA LEU A 377 11.05 4.31 -5.56
C LEU A 377 9.61 4.75 -5.78
N PHE A 378 8.66 4.32 -4.94
CA PHE A 378 7.24 4.40 -5.28
C PHE A 378 6.38 5.13 -4.25
N ALA A 379 6.52 4.87 -2.95
CA ALA A 379 5.72 5.58 -1.95
C ALA A 379 5.99 7.09 -1.98
N SER A 380 7.23 7.47 -2.31
CA SER A 380 7.62 8.84 -2.57
C SER A 380 6.97 9.43 -3.82
N TRP A 381 6.76 8.64 -4.88
CA TRP A 381 6.14 9.08 -6.13
C TRP A 381 4.64 9.30 -5.97
N PHE A 382 3.98 8.45 -5.21
CA PHE A 382 2.56 8.63 -4.88
C PHE A 382 2.35 9.78 -3.88
N THR A 383 3.43 10.26 -3.26
CA THR A 383 3.44 11.41 -2.35
C THR A 383 4.09 12.64 -3.00
N CYS A 384 5.02 12.47 -3.97
CA CYS A 384 5.86 13.55 -4.51
C CYS A 384 6.39 13.38 -5.93
N LYS A 385 6.56 14.50 -6.55
CA LYS A 385 7.43 14.88 -7.67
C LYS A 385 6.93 14.76 -9.10
N PHE A 386 6.69 15.93 -9.71
CA PHE A 386 7.14 16.25 -11.07
C PHE A 386 7.19 17.77 -11.30
N ALA A 387 8.14 18.47 -10.67
CA ALA A 387 8.24 19.94 -10.77
C ALA A 387 9.11 20.47 -11.94
N ARG A 388 9.73 19.63 -12.78
CA ARG A 388 10.80 20.09 -13.68
C ARG A 388 10.60 19.99 -15.19
N LEU A 389 9.51 19.42 -15.68
CA LEU A 389 9.38 19.21 -17.15
C LEU A 389 8.40 20.11 -17.89
N CYS A 390 7.84 21.11 -17.22
CA CYS A 390 6.89 22.04 -17.85
C CYS A 390 7.41 23.49 -17.95
N TRP A 391 8.62 23.68 -18.46
CA TRP A 391 9.11 25.00 -18.81
C TRP A 391 9.26 25.15 -20.33
N THR A 392 8.24 24.82 -21.09
CA THR A 392 8.10 25.28 -22.47
C THR A 392 6.81 26.04 -22.60
N LYS A 393 6.97 27.26 -23.09
CA LYS A 393 5.90 28.20 -23.41
C LYS A 393 4.80 27.54 -24.24
N GLN A 394 3.54 27.84 -23.88
CA GLN A 394 2.35 27.70 -24.69
C GLN A 394 1.38 26.56 -24.35
N SER A 395 0.96 26.46 -23.09
CA SER A 395 -0.45 26.14 -22.78
C SER A 395 -0.75 26.45 -21.30
N ASN A 396 -1.91 27.06 -21.02
CA ASN A 396 -2.39 27.43 -19.69
C ASN A 396 -2.73 26.22 -18.76
N ALA A 397 -2.18 25.04 -19.03
CA ALA A 397 -2.53 23.78 -18.38
C ALA A 397 -1.34 23.05 -17.75
N CYS A 398 -0.24 23.74 -17.43
CA CYS A 398 0.89 23.08 -16.81
C CYS A 398 0.95 23.34 -15.32
N LYS A 399 0.51 22.37 -14.54
CA LYS A 399 0.49 22.48 -13.07
C LYS A 399 0.51 21.12 -12.38
N ILE A 400 1.53 20.90 -11.65
CA ILE A 400 2.04 19.63 -11.20
C ILE A 400 2.37 19.72 -9.74
N ASP A 401 2.13 18.68 -8.98
CA ASP A 401 2.83 18.38 -7.72
C ASP A 401 2.18 17.24 -6.91
N GLY A 402 2.97 16.36 -6.26
CA GLY A 402 2.72 15.29 -5.31
C GLY A 402 1.32 14.63 -5.32
N MET A 403 1.16 13.31 -5.59
CA MET A 403 -0.14 12.81 -6.08
C MET A 403 -1.32 13.09 -5.16
N SER A 404 -1.28 12.81 -3.87
CA SER A 404 -2.40 13.16 -2.99
C SER A 404 -2.43 14.66 -2.69
N GLY A 405 -1.28 15.30 -2.47
CA GLY A 405 -1.14 16.74 -2.41
C GLY A 405 -1.54 17.39 -3.74
N ILE A 406 -1.18 16.80 -4.89
CA ILE A 406 -1.57 17.23 -6.22
C ILE A 406 -3.06 17.08 -6.44
N PHE A 407 -3.66 15.96 -6.08
CA PHE A 407 -5.10 15.79 -6.22
C PHE A 407 -5.84 16.89 -5.48
N TRP A 408 -5.36 17.27 -4.28
CA TRP A 408 -5.96 18.37 -3.54
C TRP A 408 -5.72 19.71 -4.24
N LEU A 409 -4.50 20.00 -4.67
CA LEU A 409 -4.13 21.22 -5.38
C LEU A 409 -4.90 21.31 -6.72
N PHE A 410 -5.04 20.22 -7.44
CA PHE A 410 -5.82 20.13 -8.67
C PHE A 410 -7.31 20.40 -8.41
N LEU A 411 -7.93 19.74 -7.43
CA LEU A 411 -9.34 19.93 -7.06
C LEU A 411 -9.65 21.35 -6.59
N ASN A 412 -8.68 22.04 -6.00
CA ASN A 412 -8.83 23.40 -5.48
C ASN A 412 -8.16 24.48 -6.37
N TRP A 413 -7.88 24.17 -7.62
CA TRP A 413 -7.21 25.07 -8.54
C TRP A 413 -7.86 26.45 -8.61
N GLY A 414 -7.04 27.51 -8.51
CA GLY A 414 -7.50 28.90 -8.51
C GLY A 414 -8.22 29.36 -7.24
N ARG A 415 -8.36 28.49 -6.22
CA ARG A 415 -9.07 28.77 -4.96
C ARG A 415 -8.19 28.64 -3.72
N TYR A 416 -6.86 28.63 -3.86
CA TYR A 416 -5.92 28.37 -2.77
C TYR A 416 -6.00 29.41 -1.63
N THR A 417 -6.28 30.66 -1.96
CA THR A 417 -6.34 31.80 -1.03
C THR A 417 -7.77 32.22 -0.68
N SER A 418 -8.80 31.49 -1.11
CA SER A 418 -10.19 31.90 -0.95
C SER A 418 -10.68 31.87 0.51
N SER A 419 -9.97 31.21 1.42
CA SER A 419 -10.25 31.24 2.87
C SER A 419 -8.99 30.87 3.67
N PRO A 420 -8.90 31.29 4.96
CA PRO A 420 -7.77 30.93 5.84
C PRO A 420 -7.52 29.41 5.92
N ARG A 421 -8.63 28.62 5.96
CA ARG A 421 -8.56 27.14 5.94
C ARG A 421 -7.91 26.63 4.67
N LYS A 422 -8.20 27.21 3.51
CA LYS A 422 -7.61 26.77 2.23
C LYS A 422 -6.14 27.16 2.12
N ILE A 423 -5.76 28.33 2.65
CA ILE A 423 -4.34 28.72 2.75
C ILE A 423 -3.58 27.70 3.60
N PHE A 424 -4.09 27.37 4.79
CA PHE A 424 -3.50 26.35 5.66
C PHE A 424 -3.37 24.99 4.95
N LEU A 425 -4.42 24.51 4.32
CA LEU A 425 -4.40 23.23 3.58
C LEU A 425 -3.43 23.27 2.40
N THR A 426 -3.29 24.41 1.70
CA THR A 426 -2.29 24.58 0.64
C THR A 426 -0.88 24.39 1.18
N VAL A 427 -0.56 25.04 2.31
CA VAL A 427 0.75 24.89 2.97
C VAL A 427 0.99 23.43 3.39
N VAL A 428 0.01 22.79 4.02
CA VAL A 428 0.11 21.37 4.41
C VAL A 428 0.40 20.48 3.19
N ASN A 429 -0.31 20.66 2.07
CA ASN A 429 -0.09 19.87 0.88
C ASN A 429 1.28 20.11 0.24
N LEU A 430 1.77 21.35 0.26
CA LEU A 430 3.13 21.68 -0.21
C LEU A 430 4.20 21.03 0.68
N ILE A 431 4.00 20.99 2.01
CA ILE A 431 4.90 20.29 2.94
C ILE A 431 4.90 18.78 2.65
N ILE A 432 3.73 18.16 2.46
CA ILE A 432 3.61 16.74 2.10
C ILE A 432 4.38 16.46 0.80
N VAL A 433 4.27 17.34 -0.17
CA VAL A 433 5.05 17.27 -1.43
C VAL A 433 6.55 17.33 -1.16
N GLY A 434 7.01 18.23 -0.30
CA GLY A 434 8.42 18.36 0.08
C GLY A 434 8.97 17.10 0.77
N ILE A 435 8.22 16.57 1.74
CA ILE A 435 8.59 15.36 2.50
C ILE A 435 8.83 14.19 1.54
N GLY A 436 7.96 13.96 0.60
CA GLY A 436 8.19 12.86 -0.28
C GLY A 436 9.30 13.09 -1.30
N GLY A 437 9.62 14.34 -1.72
CA GLY A 437 10.84 14.63 -2.49
C GLY A 437 12.09 14.22 -1.74
N CYS A 438 12.13 14.48 -0.44
CA CYS A 438 13.15 13.99 0.48
C CYS A 438 13.19 12.47 0.53
N LEU A 439 12.03 11.82 0.71
CA LEU A 439 11.92 10.36 0.77
C LEU A 439 12.42 9.71 -0.53
N CYS A 440 12.13 10.28 -1.69
CA CYS A 440 12.63 9.77 -2.96
C CYS A 440 14.16 9.90 -3.08
N GLY A 441 14.68 11.12 -2.90
CA GLY A 441 16.10 11.40 -3.13
C GLY A 441 17.01 10.68 -2.13
N LEU A 442 16.78 10.92 -0.83
CA LEU A 442 17.58 10.32 0.23
C LEU A 442 17.28 8.82 0.38
N GLY A 443 16.01 8.41 0.20
CA GLY A 443 15.62 7.01 0.31
C GLY A 443 16.27 6.15 -0.75
N LEU A 444 16.35 6.60 -2.02
CA LEU A 444 17.06 5.88 -3.08
C LEU A 444 18.56 5.75 -2.79
N TYR A 445 19.18 6.82 -2.31
CA TYR A 445 20.58 6.78 -1.91
C TYR A 445 20.80 5.76 -0.78
N VAL A 446 19.97 5.81 0.26
CA VAL A 446 20.08 4.95 1.45
C VAL A 446 19.77 3.49 1.09
N ALA A 447 18.70 3.22 0.35
CA ALA A 447 18.34 1.87 -0.06
C ALA A 447 19.40 1.26 -1.02
N GLY A 448 19.89 2.05 -1.98
CA GLY A 448 20.97 1.61 -2.89
C GLY A 448 22.26 1.30 -2.13
N LYS A 449 22.62 2.15 -1.17
CA LYS A 449 23.78 1.91 -0.31
C LYS A 449 23.60 0.67 0.57
N ALA A 450 22.41 0.46 1.15
CA ALA A 450 22.12 -0.72 1.96
C ALA A 450 22.29 -2.02 1.19
N ILE A 451 21.81 -2.05 -0.06
CA ILE A 451 21.94 -3.22 -0.93
C ILE A 451 23.42 -3.44 -1.33
N HIS A 452 24.17 -2.35 -1.58
CA HIS A 452 25.57 -2.42 -1.98
C HIS A 452 26.50 -2.85 -0.83
N ASP A 453 26.25 -2.35 0.39
CA ASP A 453 27.11 -2.57 1.56
C ASP A 453 26.81 -3.90 2.29
N ASP A 454 25.75 -4.63 1.91
CA ASP A 454 25.36 -5.91 2.52
C ASP A 454 25.64 -7.10 1.56
N PRO A 455 26.88 -7.54 1.44
CA PRO A 455 27.27 -8.66 0.58
C PRO A 455 26.93 -10.04 1.18
N SER A 456 26.37 -10.08 2.41
CA SER A 456 26.19 -11.33 3.17
C SER A 456 25.10 -12.23 2.60
N ASN A 457 24.20 -11.71 1.78
CA ASN A 457 23.13 -12.46 1.14
C ASN A 457 23.24 -12.36 -0.37
N ALA A 458 23.96 -13.31 -0.98
CA ALA A 458 24.10 -13.39 -2.41
C ALA A 458 22.73 -13.57 -3.09
N SER A 459 22.44 -12.69 -4.07
CA SER A 459 21.26 -12.82 -4.93
C SER A 459 21.23 -14.19 -5.60
N PHE A 460 20.04 -14.78 -5.73
CA PHE A 460 19.82 -16.10 -6.34
C PHE A 460 20.69 -17.20 -5.71
N SER A 461 20.81 -17.20 -4.39
CA SER A 461 21.60 -18.20 -3.66
C SER A 461 20.72 -19.10 -2.80
N CYS A 462 21.27 -20.30 -2.49
CA CYS A 462 20.62 -21.19 -1.53
C CYS A 462 20.87 -20.81 -0.06
N ALA A 463 21.48 -19.65 0.22
CA ALA A 463 21.81 -19.23 1.57
C ALA A 463 20.57 -19.06 2.46
N ASN A 464 20.74 -19.25 3.76
CA ASN A 464 19.72 -18.96 4.75
C ASN A 464 19.56 -17.43 4.89
N ASN A 465 18.35 -16.92 4.69
CA ASN A 465 18.01 -15.52 4.82
C ASN A 465 17.06 -15.23 6.02
N ALA A 466 16.94 -16.22 6.95
CA ALA A 466 16.14 -16.12 8.18
C ALA A 466 16.92 -15.48 9.33
#